data_682fa490450eb1963ce35a77987a9209
#
_entry.id   682fa490450eb1963ce35a77987a9209
#
_cell.length_a   1.000
_cell.length_b   1.000
_cell.length_c   1.000
_cell.angle_alpha   90.00
_cell.angle_beta   90.00
_cell.angle_gamma   90.00
#
_symmetry.space_group_name_H-M   'P 1'
#
loop_
_entity.id
_entity.type
_entity.pdbx_description
1 polymer ?
#
loop_
_entity_poly.entity_id
_entity_poly.type
_entity_poly.pdbx_seq_one_letter_code
_entity_poly.pdbx_strand_id
1 'polypeptide(L)'
;MKQPKVWLVNEGENLPGDDNNPRLQRMGLLAFELEKLGTKVIWWQSTFNHYQKKFRYHEDKDIKLTDNLEMKLIHSCGYKKNVCIRRMIHEWKTAKGFYLKAKKEELPDIIVSAMPTIAQAHFSVKFGREHNIPVIVDLRDLNPDVFVSPFHGLMRKAVSAGIIPLKKMLGNALKNATALVGTTEPYLNWGLSYAKRSRKKNDRVFFVSYPDNGVAAELSENSRWEKYKDYPGIICCFFGQFGQLVDFDTLIEAAALCQERAAEVLFLLCGKGELLEHYQQVVKDKGLTNVVLPGWVNQTDIADIGYLSDIGLMAYKKNENFDMQMPNKFSESLSLGLAVMLQPTGVMLDVITKNECGIHYENAEGLYRALKSLSDDRKLLARMKKNSRDLFEREFAVGNVYKEFGRYILKMAEEMKQ
;
A
#
# COMPACT_ATOMS: atom_id res chain seq x y z
N MET A 1 -5.70 29.82 20.07
CA MET A 1 -4.53 29.43 19.25
C MET A 1 -4.98 29.39 17.80
N LYS A 2 -4.14 29.79 16.83
CA LYS A 2 -4.45 29.70 15.39
C LYS A 2 -4.57 28.22 15.01
N GLN A 3 -5.60 27.87 14.25
CA GLN A 3 -5.78 26.50 13.74
C GLN A 3 -4.58 26.07 12.90
N PRO A 4 -3.96 24.91 13.17
CA PRO A 4 -2.83 24.43 12.39
C PRO A 4 -3.20 24.18 10.93
N LYS A 5 -2.31 24.51 10.00
CA LYS A 5 -2.48 24.27 8.57
C LYS A 5 -1.43 23.29 8.06
N VAL A 6 -1.86 22.19 7.48
CA VAL A 6 -1.01 21.14 6.91
C VAL A 6 -1.25 21.02 5.41
N TRP A 7 -0.15 20.96 4.65
CA TRP A 7 -0.22 20.59 3.24
C TRP A 7 0.23 19.13 3.08
N LEU A 8 -0.64 18.34 2.45
CA LEU A 8 -0.34 16.99 1.98
C LEU A 8 -0.11 17.06 0.47
N VAL A 9 1.04 16.56 0.03
CA VAL A 9 1.48 16.69 -1.37
C VAL A 9 1.84 15.32 -1.92
N ASN A 10 1.01 14.79 -2.80
CA ASN A 10 1.26 13.50 -3.44
C ASN A 10 0.62 13.41 -4.83
N GLU A 11 0.84 12.31 -5.50
CA GLU A 11 0.28 12.01 -6.81
C GLU A 11 -0.06 10.52 -6.90
N GLY A 12 -1.11 10.21 -7.67
CA GLY A 12 -1.41 8.83 -8.04
C GLY A 12 -2.28 8.04 -7.06
N GLU A 13 -2.84 8.67 -6.01
CA GLU A 13 -3.84 8.03 -5.15
C GLU A 13 -5.28 8.25 -5.67
N ASN A 14 -6.20 7.39 -5.20
CA ASN A 14 -7.62 7.58 -5.39
C ASN A 14 -8.11 8.81 -4.61
N LEU A 15 -9.09 9.49 -5.17
CA LEU A 15 -9.68 10.69 -4.57
C LEU A 15 -11.16 10.46 -4.21
N PRO A 16 -11.68 11.16 -3.22
CA PRO A 16 -13.12 11.23 -3.01
C PRO A 16 -13.83 11.70 -4.30
N GLY A 17 -14.86 10.96 -4.71
CA GLY A 17 -15.60 11.26 -5.93
C GLY A 17 -15.03 10.60 -7.22
N ASP A 18 -13.98 9.79 -7.13
CA ASP A 18 -13.57 8.93 -8.25
C ASP A 18 -14.65 7.87 -8.54
N ASP A 19 -14.75 7.44 -9.82
CA ASP A 19 -15.70 6.41 -10.25
C ASP A 19 -15.62 5.16 -9.39
N ASN A 20 -16.77 4.60 -9.02
CA ASN A 20 -16.93 3.43 -8.16
C ASN A 20 -16.46 3.63 -6.70
N ASN A 21 -16.31 4.86 -6.26
CA ASN A 21 -15.93 5.22 -4.89
C ASN A 21 -14.80 4.34 -4.33
N PRO A 22 -13.63 4.30 -4.97
CA PRO A 22 -12.56 3.40 -4.57
C PRO A 22 -12.02 3.79 -3.20
N ARG A 23 -11.57 2.80 -2.45
CA ARG A 23 -10.98 3.04 -1.13
C ARG A 23 -9.86 4.08 -1.20
N LEU A 24 -9.88 5.01 -0.27
CA LEU A 24 -8.79 5.97 -0.07
C LEU A 24 -7.51 5.25 0.37
N GLN A 25 -6.40 5.83 -0.02
CA GLN A 25 -5.07 5.34 0.35
C GLN A 25 -4.47 6.23 1.44
N ARG A 26 -3.20 6.04 1.73
CA ARG A 26 -2.48 6.61 2.87
C ARG A 26 -2.68 8.12 3.06
N MET A 27 -2.50 8.94 1.98
CA MET A 27 -2.65 10.40 2.14
C MET A 27 -4.10 10.82 2.30
N GLY A 28 -5.02 10.20 1.56
CA GLY A 28 -6.43 10.46 1.73
C GLY A 28 -6.91 10.12 3.13
N LEU A 29 -6.54 8.96 3.65
CA LEU A 29 -6.87 8.56 5.04
C LEU A 29 -6.23 9.50 6.06
N LEU A 30 -4.96 9.90 5.86
CA LEU A 30 -4.28 10.85 6.73
C LEU A 30 -4.92 12.24 6.69
N ALA A 31 -5.42 12.69 5.53
CA ALA A 31 -6.09 13.97 5.37
C ALA A 31 -7.32 14.06 6.29
N PHE A 32 -8.16 13.03 6.29
CA PHE A 32 -9.34 12.98 7.14
C PHE A 32 -8.99 12.81 8.63
N GLU A 33 -7.93 12.08 8.97
CA GLU A 33 -7.48 11.98 10.36
C GLU A 33 -6.91 13.31 10.89
N LEU A 34 -6.17 14.07 10.07
CA LEU A 34 -5.70 15.43 10.43
C LEU A 34 -6.88 16.39 10.63
N GLU A 35 -7.90 16.32 9.77
CA GLU A 35 -9.11 17.12 9.94
C GLU A 35 -9.81 16.82 11.26
N LYS A 36 -9.99 15.53 11.63
CA LYS A 36 -10.55 15.13 12.94
C LYS A 36 -9.73 15.66 14.12
N LEU A 37 -8.43 15.90 13.93
CA LEU A 37 -7.57 16.55 14.93
C LEU A 37 -7.69 18.09 14.95
N GLY A 38 -8.65 18.66 14.23
CA GLY A 38 -8.90 20.10 14.20
C GLY A 38 -7.97 20.87 13.28
N THR A 39 -7.38 20.26 12.28
CA THR A 39 -6.39 20.83 11.37
C THR A 39 -7.02 21.31 10.08
N LYS A 40 -6.61 22.46 9.54
CA LYS A 40 -6.91 22.85 8.17
C LYS A 40 -5.95 22.13 7.23
N VAL A 41 -6.49 21.34 6.29
CA VAL A 41 -5.71 20.52 5.37
C VAL A 41 -5.91 20.98 3.93
N ILE A 42 -4.81 21.22 3.22
CA ILE A 42 -4.80 21.35 1.76
C ILE A 42 -4.11 20.10 1.19
N TRP A 43 -4.86 19.33 0.43
CA TRP A 43 -4.38 18.13 -0.20
C TRP A 43 -4.10 18.37 -1.69
N TRP A 44 -2.82 18.49 -2.04
CA TRP A 44 -2.35 18.70 -3.40
C TRP A 44 -2.22 17.37 -4.15
N GLN A 45 -2.84 17.31 -5.33
CA GLN A 45 -2.92 16.10 -6.15
C GLN A 45 -2.87 16.42 -7.64
N SER A 46 -2.96 15.40 -8.49
CA SER A 46 -3.11 15.53 -9.95
C SER A 46 -4.56 15.39 -10.38
N THR A 47 -4.95 16.11 -11.44
CA THR A 47 -6.22 15.86 -12.14
C THR A 47 -6.24 14.52 -12.89
N PHE A 48 -5.09 13.87 -13.05
CA PHE A 48 -4.96 12.60 -13.75
C PHE A 48 -5.12 11.40 -12.80
N ASN A 49 -6.06 10.50 -13.12
CA ASN A 49 -6.22 9.25 -12.39
C ASN A 49 -5.19 8.22 -12.88
N HIS A 50 -4.24 7.88 -11.99
CA HIS A 50 -3.17 6.94 -12.28
C HIS A 50 -3.67 5.52 -12.63
N TYR A 51 -4.71 5.05 -11.96
CA TYR A 51 -5.22 3.68 -12.14
C TYR A 51 -6.04 3.52 -13.41
N GLN A 52 -6.90 4.50 -13.71
CA GLN A 52 -7.76 4.49 -14.88
C GLN A 52 -7.08 5.04 -16.15
N LYS A 53 -5.92 5.74 -16.00
CA LYS A 53 -5.23 6.45 -17.09
C LYS A 53 -6.12 7.48 -17.80
N LYS A 54 -6.97 8.15 -17.03
CA LYS A 54 -7.92 9.16 -17.50
C LYS A 54 -7.77 10.45 -16.68
N PHE A 55 -8.19 11.56 -17.26
CA PHE A 55 -8.31 12.81 -16.54
C PHE A 55 -9.65 12.87 -15.81
N ARG A 56 -9.62 13.30 -14.54
CA ARG A 56 -10.77 13.72 -13.75
C ARG A 56 -11.29 15.07 -14.22
N TYR A 57 -10.33 15.98 -14.48
CA TYR A 57 -10.55 17.34 -14.97
C TYR A 57 -9.48 17.68 -16.02
N HIS A 58 -9.85 18.49 -17.02
CA HIS A 58 -8.96 18.92 -18.11
C HIS A 58 -8.25 20.26 -17.84
N GLU A 59 -8.43 20.81 -16.66
CA GLU A 59 -7.79 22.01 -16.12
C GLU A 59 -7.48 21.83 -14.65
N ASP A 60 -6.76 22.77 -14.05
CA ASP A 60 -6.55 22.80 -12.61
C ASP A 60 -7.89 22.96 -11.89
N LYS A 61 -8.07 22.26 -10.75
CA LYS A 61 -9.34 22.29 -10.03
C LYS A 61 -9.13 22.32 -8.52
N ASP A 62 -9.80 23.25 -7.87
CA ASP A 62 -9.90 23.30 -6.41
C ASP A 62 -11.25 22.72 -6.00
N ILE A 63 -11.26 21.82 -5.00
CA ILE A 63 -12.44 21.10 -4.53
C ILE A 63 -12.46 21.17 -3.00
N LYS A 64 -13.46 21.86 -2.46
CA LYS A 64 -13.71 21.88 -1.03
C LYS A 64 -14.47 20.60 -0.64
N LEU A 65 -13.85 19.75 0.16
CA LEU A 65 -14.49 18.53 0.68
C LEU A 65 -15.30 18.80 1.95
N THR A 66 -14.70 19.61 2.84
CA THR A 66 -15.32 20.08 4.09
C THR A 66 -14.86 21.51 4.36
N ASP A 67 -15.24 22.09 5.50
CA ASP A 67 -14.76 23.44 5.87
C ASP A 67 -13.25 23.48 6.16
N ASN A 68 -12.65 22.36 6.55
CA ASN A 68 -11.26 22.26 6.93
C ASN A 68 -10.39 21.40 5.97
N LEU A 69 -10.99 20.77 4.97
CA LEU A 69 -10.29 19.91 4.00
C LEU A 69 -10.60 20.33 2.57
N GLU A 70 -9.57 20.76 1.86
CA GLU A 70 -9.60 21.16 0.46
C GLU A 70 -8.61 20.36 -0.36
N MET A 71 -9.01 19.94 -1.57
CA MET A 71 -8.11 19.36 -2.57
C MET A 71 -7.76 20.41 -3.64
N LYS A 72 -6.48 20.49 -3.99
CA LYS A 72 -5.98 21.31 -5.10
C LYS A 72 -5.36 20.41 -6.15
N LEU A 73 -6.04 20.29 -7.28
CA LEU A 73 -5.68 19.37 -8.35
C LEU A 73 -4.91 20.12 -9.46
N ILE A 74 -3.72 19.63 -9.77
CA ILE A 74 -2.84 20.20 -10.79
C ILE A 74 -3.02 19.42 -12.10
N HIS A 75 -3.29 20.15 -13.18
CA HIS A 75 -3.38 19.56 -14.50
C HIS A 75 -2.00 19.40 -15.14
N SER A 76 -1.81 18.31 -15.88
CA SER A 76 -0.59 18.00 -16.61
C SER A 76 -0.89 17.11 -17.83
N CYS A 77 0.14 16.55 -18.48
CA CYS A 77 -0.01 15.90 -19.79
C CYS A 77 -0.58 14.46 -19.76
N GLY A 78 -0.73 13.84 -18.59
CA GLY A 78 -1.13 12.42 -18.46
C GLY A 78 -0.17 11.45 -19.16
N TYR A 79 -0.43 10.14 -19.00
CA TYR A 79 0.35 9.08 -19.64
C TYR A 79 -0.47 7.77 -19.74
N LYS A 80 -0.04 6.85 -20.64
CA LYS A 80 -0.73 5.57 -20.88
C LYS A 80 -0.05 4.38 -20.20
N LYS A 81 1.29 4.39 -20.09
CA LYS A 81 2.09 3.27 -19.54
C LYS A 81 2.74 3.68 -18.22
N ASN A 82 2.85 2.73 -17.27
CA ASN A 82 3.46 2.98 -15.96
C ASN A 82 4.97 3.28 -16.04
N VAL A 83 5.66 2.71 -17.02
CA VAL A 83 7.08 2.97 -17.26
C VAL A 83 7.22 3.62 -18.63
N CYS A 84 7.37 4.94 -18.67
CA CYS A 84 7.60 5.72 -19.89
C CYS A 84 8.09 7.14 -19.57
N ILE A 85 8.78 7.77 -20.52
CA ILE A 85 9.27 9.15 -20.41
C ILE A 85 8.13 10.15 -20.19
N ARG A 86 6.97 9.93 -20.81
CA ARG A 86 5.79 10.80 -20.67
C ARG A 86 5.28 10.84 -19.23
N ARG A 87 5.40 9.74 -18.46
CA ARG A 87 5.10 9.73 -17.02
C ARG A 87 6.08 10.62 -16.26
N MET A 88 7.37 10.54 -16.53
CA MET A 88 8.37 11.42 -15.89
C MET A 88 8.10 12.90 -16.18
N ILE A 89 7.72 13.23 -17.42
CA ILE A 89 7.33 14.60 -17.79
C ILE A 89 6.06 15.03 -17.05
N HIS A 90 5.07 14.14 -16.92
CA HIS A 90 3.84 14.39 -16.19
C HIS A 90 4.14 14.69 -14.71
N GLU A 91 4.87 13.82 -14.04
CA GLU A 91 5.27 13.97 -12.65
C GLU A 91 6.06 15.26 -12.40
N TRP A 92 6.99 15.58 -13.30
CA TRP A 92 7.74 16.84 -13.23
C TRP A 92 6.84 18.07 -13.37
N LYS A 93 5.92 18.07 -14.37
CA LYS A 93 4.99 19.19 -14.61
C LYS A 93 4.02 19.36 -13.45
N THR A 94 3.46 18.27 -12.90
CA THR A 94 2.58 18.29 -11.74
C THR A 94 3.30 18.87 -10.52
N ALA A 95 4.50 18.39 -10.22
CA ALA A 95 5.30 18.86 -9.09
C ALA A 95 5.73 20.34 -9.24
N LYS A 96 6.11 20.76 -10.46
CA LYS A 96 6.42 22.17 -10.76
C LYS A 96 5.16 23.05 -10.69
N GLY A 97 4.01 22.54 -11.16
CA GLY A 97 2.71 23.21 -11.04
C GLY A 97 2.32 23.46 -9.58
N PHE A 98 2.48 22.44 -8.72
CA PHE A 98 2.35 22.61 -7.27
C PHE A 98 3.25 23.75 -6.76
N TYR A 99 4.55 23.70 -7.01
CA TYR A 99 5.49 24.69 -6.54
C TYR A 99 5.14 26.13 -6.95
N LEU A 100 4.64 26.33 -8.18
CA LEU A 100 4.26 27.66 -8.68
C LEU A 100 2.95 28.16 -8.07
N LYS A 101 1.95 27.28 -7.89
CA LYS A 101 0.65 27.64 -7.30
C LYS A 101 0.75 27.81 -5.79
N ALA A 102 1.53 26.99 -5.13
CA ALA A 102 1.81 27.09 -3.70
C ALA A 102 2.26 28.49 -3.26
N LYS A 103 2.95 29.24 -4.12
CA LYS A 103 3.39 30.64 -3.85
C LYS A 103 2.24 31.64 -3.73
N LYS A 104 1.04 31.28 -4.19
CA LYS A 104 -0.16 32.11 -4.14
C LYS A 104 -1.09 31.77 -2.98
N GLU A 105 -0.76 30.70 -2.25
CA GLU A 105 -1.56 30.21 -1.14
C GLU A 105 -1.06 30.74 0.22
N GLU A 106 -1.95 30.76 1.19
CA GLU A 106 -1.56 31.02 2.58
C GLU A 106 -0.64 29.88 3.07
N LEU A 107 0.57 30.23 3.52
CA LEU A 107 1.61 29.28 3.91
C LEU A 107 1.12 28.27 4.96
N PRO A 108 1.51 26.99 4.85
CA PRO A 108 1.22 25.98 5.87
C PRO A 108 2.21 26.05 7.02
N ASP A 109 1.86 25.43 8.13
CA ASP A 109 2.77 25.24 9.25
C ASP A 109 3.75 24.07 9.00
N ILE A 110 3.37 23.12 8.12
CA ILE A 110 4.18 21.97 7.76
C ILE A 110 3.70 21.36 6.43
N ILE A 111 4.62 20.75 5.68
CA ILE A 111 4.34 20.01 4.45
C ILE A 111 4.68 18.53 4.65
N VAL A 112 3.80 17.63 4.23
CA VAL A 112 4.06 16.20 4.11
C VAL A 112 4.04 15.82 2.62
N SER A 113 5.20 15.45 2.09
CA SER A 113 5.37 15.11 0.67
C SER A 113 5.62 13.61 0.52
N ALA A 114 4.75 12.93 -0.24
CA ALA A 114 4.85 11.49 -0.42
C ALA A 114 5.71 11.10 -1.63
N MET A 115 6.57 10.12 -1.44
CA MET A 115 7.16 9.31 -2.50
C MET A 115 6.10 8.29 -3.00
N PRO A 116 6.15 7.84 -4.26
CA PRO A 116 7.35 7.63 -5.09
C PRO A 116 7.74 8.76 -6.05
N THR A 117 7.01 9.88 -6.11
CA THR A 117 7.31 10.95 -7.08
C THR A 117 8.48 11.80 -6.60
N ILE A 118 9.70 11.56 -7.15
CA ILE A 118 10.93 12.25 -6.76
C ILE A 118 10.83 13.76 -6.99
N ALA A 119 10.24 14.17 -8.11
CA ALA A 119 10.03 15.59 -8.42
C ALA A 119 9.16 16.28 -7.36
N GLN A 120 8.15 15.59 -6.83
CA GLN A 120 7.28 16.09 -5.78
C GLN A 120 8.04 16.36 -4.48
N ALA A 121 8.83 15.36 -4.03
CA ALA A 121 9.71 15.53 -2.86
C ALA A 121 10.70 16.69 -3.07
N HIS A 122 11.31 16.80 -4.25
CA HIS A 122 12.24 17.87 -4.59
C HIS A 122 11.59 19.24 -4.49
N PHE A 123 10.45 19.46 -5.14
CA PHE A 123 9.79 20.78 -5.13
C PHE A 123 9.15 21.12 -3.79
N SER A 124 8.65 20.14 -3.04
CA SER A 124 8.14 20.35 -1.68
C SER A 124 9.25 20.80 -0.73
N VAL A 125 10.40 20.11 -0.74
CA VAL A 125 11.55 20.47 0.09
C VAL A 125 12.16 21.82 -0.34
N LYS A 126 12.22 22.10 -1.64
CA LYS A 126 12.65 23.39 -2.16
C LYS A 126 11.75 24.51 -1.64
N PHE A 127 10.43 24.36 -1.75
CA PHE A 127 9.44 25.33 -1.26
C PHE A 127 9.57 25.54 0.25
N GLY A 128 9.64 24.43 1.03
CA GLY A 128 9.79 24.51 2.48
C GLY A 128 11.05 25.28 2.92
N ARG A 129 12.17 25.07 2.22
CA ARG A 129 13.42 25.83 2.50
C ARG A 129 13.32 27.31 2.15
N GLU A 130 12.69 27.65 1.04
CA GLU A 130 12.51 29.05 0.61
C GLU A 130 11.62 29.85 1.57
N HIS A 131 10.69 29.17 2.27
CA HIS A 131 9.71 29.79 3.15
C HIS A 131 9.88 29.41 4.63
N ASN A 132 10.98 28.74 5.01
CA ASN A 132 11.24 28.26 6.37
C ASN A 132 10.12 27.37 6.94
N ILE A 133 9.52 26.52 6.08
CA ILE A 133 8.46 25.58 6.44
C ILE A 133 9.06 24.18 6.60
N PRO A 134 8.79 23.46 7.70
CA PRO A 134 9.24 22.09 7.87
C PRO A 134 8.60 21.17 6.83
N VAL A 135 9.40 20.22 6.31
CA VAL A 135 8.94 19.23 5.31
C VAL A 135 9.27 17.83 5.78
N ILE A 136 8.25 17.00 5.86
CA ILE A 136 8.36 15.55 6.03
C ILE A 136 8.31 14.91 4.65
N VAL A 137 9.24 14.00 4.34
CA VAL A 137 9.16 13.15 3.15
C VAL A 137 8.76 11.75 3.58
N ASP A 138 7.61 11.28 3.07
CA ASP A 138 7.00 9.98 3.38
C ASP A 138 7.39 8.95 2.30
N LEU A 139 8.25 8.01 2.68
CA LEU A 139 8.90 7.02 1.82
C LEU A 139 8.03 5.75 1.73
N ARG A 140 7.56 5.43 0.51
CA ARG A 140 6.62 4.32 0.29
C ARG A 140 7.04 3.39 -0.84
N ASP A 141 8.13 3.72 -1.54
CA ASP A 141 8.62 2.98 -2.69
C ASP A 141 10.13 3.23 -2.86
N LEU A 142 10.84 2.30 -3.46
CA LEU A 142 12.27 2.37 -3.72
C LEU A 142 12.61 3.09 -5.04
N ASN A 143 11.81 4.07 -5.44
CA ASN A 143 12.05 4.85 -6.64
C ASN A 143 13.28 5.80 -6.43
N PRO A 144 14.34 5.74 -7.26
CA PRO A 144 14.40 5.17 -8.62
C PRO A 144 15.01 3.76 -8.73
N ASP A 145 15.37 3.10 -7.63
CA ASP A 145 16.07 1.81 -7.69
C ASP A 145 15.20 0.69 -8.30
N VAL A 146 13.87 0.78 -8.13
CA VAL A 146 12.89 -0.13 -8.75
C VAL A 146 13.02 -0.19 -10.27
N PHE A 147 13.50 0.87 -10.94
CA PHE A 147 13.73 0.86 -12.38
C PHE A 147 14.96 0.04 -12.80
N VAL A 148 15.87 -0.23 -11.89
CA VAL A 148 17.10 -0.99 -12.16
C VAL A 148 16.94 -2.48 -11.88
N SER A 149 16.07 -2.81 -10.92
CA SER A 149 15.90 -4.19 -10.43
C SER A 149 15.56 -5.24 -11.50
N PRO A 150 14.79 -4.95 -12.57
CA PRO A 150 14.48 -5.92 -13.61
C PRO A 150 15.66 -6.24 -14.56
N PHE A 151 16.73 -5.44 -14.53
CA PHE A 151 17.83 -5.55 -15.49
C PHE A 151 19.07 -6.23 -14.88
N HIS A 152 19.82 -6.94 -15.74
CA HIS A 152 21.05 -7.64 -15.38
C HIS A 152 22.22 -7.23 -16.29
N GLY A 153 23.46 -7.53 -15.89
CA GLY A 153 24.66 -7.33 -16.69
C GLY A 153 24.87 -5.87 -17.16
N LEU A 154 25.20 -5.70 -18.42
CA LEU A 154 25.48 -4.39 -19.03
C LEU A 154 24.25 -3.47 -19.06
N MET A 155 23.06 -4.04 -19.28
CA MET A 155 21.81 -3.26 -19.28
C MET A 155 21.55 -2.64 -17.92
N ARG A 156 21.77 -3.37 -16.83
CA ARG A 156 21.69 -2.84 -15.47
C ARG A 156 22.62 -1.65 -15.26
N LYS A 157 23.86 -1.72 -15.75
CA LYS A 157 24.83 -0.62 -15.67
C LYS A 157 24.36 0.61 -16.47
N ALA A 158 23.84 0.40 -17.68
CA ALA A 158 23.33 1.49 -18.53
C ALA A 158 22.12 2.20 -17.88
N VAL A 159 21.12 1.43 -17.41
CA VAL A 159 19.95 2.00 -16.72
C VAL A 159 20.39 2.71 -15.43
N SER A 160 21.29 2.12 -14.64
CA SER A 160 21.84 2.74 -13.43
C SER A 160 22.52 4.08 -13.71
N ALA A 161 23.27 4.18 -14.82
CA ALA A 161 23.88 5.44 -15.26
C ALA A 161 22.81 6.47 -15.67
N GLY A 162 21.79 6.04 -16.39
CA GLY A 162 20.70 6.90 -16.86
C GLY A 162 19.87 7.54 -15.72
N ILE A 163 19.76 6.86 -14.57
CA ILE A 163 18.99 7.37 -13.42
C ILE A 163 19.84 8.17 -12.41
N ILE A 164 21.14 8.39 -12.67
CA ILE A 164 22.02 9.19 -11.78
C ILE A 164 21.42 10.58 -11.46
N PRO A 165 20.85 11.32 -12.44
CA PRO A 165 20.24 12.63 -12.13
C PRO A 165 19.06 12.50 -11.14
N LEU A 166 18.23 11.45 -11.28
CA LEU A 166 17.11 11.20 -10.36
C LEU A 166 17.63 10.83 -8.95
N LYS A 167 18.69 10.01 -8.86
CA LYS A 167 19.34 9.67 -7.58
C LYS A 167 19.91 10.89 -6.88
N LYS A 168 20.56 11.79 -7.64
CA LYS A 168 21.06 13.06 -7.09
C LYS A 168 19.95 13.98 -6.61
N MET A 169 18.86 14.09 -7.39
CA MET A 169 17.69 14.90 -7.02
C MET A 169 17.02 14.35 -5.76
N LEU A 170 16.82 13.04 -5.68
CA LEU A 170 16.27 12.37 -4.50
C LEU A 170 17.18 12.59 -3.28
N GLY A 171 18.48 12.28 -3.39
CA GLY A 171 19.43 12.45 -2.29
C GLY A 171 19.46 13.88 -1.76
N ASN A 172 19.41 14.87 -2.65
CA ASN A 172 19.34 16.28 -2.24
C ASN A 172 18.03 16.62 -1.52
N ALA A 173 16.88 16.11 -2.00
CA ALA A 173 15.59 16.30 -1.35
C ALA A 173 15.59 15.68 0.06
N LEU A 174 15.99 14.40 0.18
CA LEU A 174 15.99 13.67 1.45
C LEU A 174 17.00 14.23 2.46
N LYS A 175 18.17 14.70 2.00
CA LYS A 175 19.17 15.37 2.85
C LYS A 175 18.63 16.63 3.49
N ASN A 176 17.86 17.41 2.73
CA ASN A 176 17.34 18.73 3.13
C ASN A 176 15.93 18.66 3.73
N ALA A 177 15.29 17.50 3.77
CA ALA A 177 14.03 17.32 4.47
C ALA A 177 14.21 17.47 5.99
N THR A 178 13.21 18.03 6.66
CA THR A 178 13.20 18.18 8.12
C THR A 178 13.18 16.81 8.79
N ALA A 179 12.35 15.91 8.30
CA ALA A 179 12.27 14.51 8.73
C ALA A 179 11.95 13.57 7.57
N LEU A 180 12.32 12.31 7.74
CA LEU A 180 11.92 11.21 6.88
C LEU A 180 10.96 10.30 7.63
N VAL A 181 9.90 9.90 6.95
CA VAL A 181 8.98 8.87 7.44
C VAL A 181 9.04 7.69 6.47
N GLY A 182 9.26 6.49 7.00
CA GLY A 182 9.18 5.25 6.21
C GLY A 182 7.88 4.50 6.49
N THR A 183 7.40 3.75 5.53
CA THR A 183 6.32 2.78 5.77
C THR A 183 6.82 1.54 6.50
N THR A 184 8.13 1.31 6.47
CA THR A 184 8.85 0.26 7.22
C THR A 184 10.24 0.75 7.60
N GLU A 185 10.91 0.08 8.54
CA GLU A 185 12.30 0.39 8.91
C GLU A 185 13.28 0.26 7.70
N PRO A 186 13.21 -0.79 6.87
CA PRO A 186 14.05 -0.83 5.66
C PRO A 186 13.85 0.35 4.72
N TYR A 187 12.61 0.82 4.52
CA TYR A 187 12.37 2.01 3.68
C TYR A 187 12.93 3.28 4.29
N LEU A 188 12.81 3.46 5.61
CA LEU A 188 13.46 4.58 6.28
C LEU A 188 14.98 4.52 6.13
N ASN A 189 15.61 3.36 6.35
CA ASN A 189 17.04 3.16 6.21
C ASN A 189 17.52 3.39 4.77
N TRP A 190 16.75 2.94 3.77
CA TRP A 190 17.02 3.25 2.36
C TRP A 190 17.02 4.77 2.12
N GLY A 191 16.02 5.48 2.62
CA GLY A 191 15.96 6.94 2.51
C GLY A 191 17.13 7.64 3.19
N LEU A 192 17.55 7.18 4.37
CA LEU A 192 18.71 7.71 5.10
C LEU A 192 20.01 7.49 4.31
N SER A 193 20.16 6.35 3.62
CA SER A 193 21.32 6.08 2.75
C SER A 193 21.41 7.07 1.60
N TYR A 194 20.29 7.41 0.96
CA TYR A 194 20.22 8.45 -0.06
C TYR A 194 20.49 9.85 0.48
N ALA A 195 19.97 10.14 1.66
CA ALA A 195 20.22 11.41 2.36
C ALA A 195 21.65 11.57 2.85
N LYS A 196 22.43 10.48 2.88
CA LYS A 196 23.81 10.42 3.42
C LYS A 196 23.91 11.04 4.81
N ARG A 197 22.99 10.70 5.69
CA ARG A 197 22.93 11.16 7.08
C ARG A 197 22.45 10.08 8.03
N SER A 198 22.81 10.20 9.29
CA SER A 198 22.27 9.37 10.36
C SER A 198 20.79 9.69 10.64
N ARG A 199 20.10 8.75 11.27
CA ARG A 199 18.72 8.92 11.74
C ARG A 199 18.64 10.07 12.75
N LYS A 200 17.68 10.97 12.56
CA LYS A 200 17.33 12.04 13.50
C LYS A 200 16.24 11.57 14.47
N LYS A 201 16.09 12.28 15.61
CA LYS A 201 14.99 12.00 16.57
C LYS A 201 13.59 12.07 15.96
N ASN A 202 13.46 12.85 14.89
CA ASN A 202 12.20 13.07 14.18
C ASN A 202 12.00 12.10 12.97
N ASP A 203 12.96 11.23 12.65
CA ASP A 203 12.72 10.21 11.63
C ASP A 203 11.95 9.06 12.24
N ARG A 204 10.82 8.68 11.62
CA ARG A 204 9.83 7.72 12.17
C ARG A 204 9.41 6.68 11.15
N VAL A 205 8.81 5.62 11.65
CA VAL A 205 8.09 4.65 10.84
C VAL A 205 6.62 4.66 11.22
N PHE A 206 5.76 4.73 10.19
CA PHE A 206 4.32 4.54 10.32
C PHE A 206 3.88 3.56 9.25
N PHE A 207 3.39 2.41 9.65
CA PHE A 207 2.99 1.36 8.73
C PHE A 207 1.88 1.80 7.77
N VAL A 208 1.76 1.08 6.65
CA VAL A 208 0.60 1.21 5.78
C VAL A 208 -0.60 0.62 6.51
N SER A 209 -1.59 1.46 6.77
CA SER A 209 -2.76 1.12 7.58
C SER A 209 -3.99 0.85 6.73
N TYR A 210 -4.94 0.16 7.30
CA TYR A 210 -6.21 -0.19 6.67
C TYR A 210 -7.38 0.32 7.53
N PRO A 211 -8.50 0.78 6.93
CA PRO A 211 -9.70 1.11 7.68
C PRO A 211 -10.18 -0.09 8.48
N ASP A 212 -10.57 0.14 9.73
CA ASP A 212 -11.20 -0.89 10.52
C ASP A 212 -12.70 -0.89 10.26
N ASN A 213 -13.16 -1.83 9.47
CA ASN A 213 -14.57 -2.05 9.21
C ASN A 213 -15.16 -3.14 10.12
N GLY A 214 -14.36 -3.65 11.08
CA GLY A 214 -14.70 -4.82 11.88
C GLY A 214 -14.57 -6.12 11.07
N VAL A 215 -14.58 -7.24 11.77
CA VAL A 215 -14.79 -8.56 11.15
C VAL A 215 -16.29 -8.74 11.00
N ALA A 216 -16.77 -9.08 9.80
CA ALA A 216 -18.18 -9.33 9.58
C ALA A 216 -18.67 -10.44 10.53
N ALA A 217 -19.84 -10.27 11.15
CA ALA A 217 -20.43 -11.26 12.04
C ALA A 217 -21.27 -12.30 11.27
N GLU A 218 -21.69 -11.95 10.06
CA GLU A 218 -22.50 -12.78 9.16
C GLU A 218 -22.26 -12.37 7.71
N LEU A 219 -22.72 -13.18 6.78
CA LEU A 219 -22.72 -12.85 5.36
C LEU A 219 -23.71 -11.73 5.04
N SER A 220 -23.38 -10.93 4.03
CA SER A 220 -24.32 -9.95 3.51
C SER A 220 -25.58 -10.63 2.95
N GLU A 221 -26.69 -9.89 2.94
CA GLU A 221 -27.96 -10.39 2.41
C GLU A 221 -27.80 -10.79 0.92
N ASN A 222 -28.25 -11.97 0.57
CA ASN A 222 -28.12 -12.58 -0.77
C ASN A 222 -26.68 -12.72 -1.26
N SER A 223 -25.73 -12.98 -0.37
CA SER A 223 -24.35 -13.18 -0.71
C SER A 223 -24.16 -14.35 -1.69
N ARG A 224 -23.48 -14.07 -2.81
CA ARG A 224 -23.09 -15.12 -3.76
C ARG A 224 -22.11 -16.15 -3.19
N TRP A 225 -21.58 -15.89 -2.01
CA TRP A 225 -20.62 -16.72 -1.29
C TRP A 225 -21.28 -17.66 -0.28
N GLU A 226 -22.60 -17.57 -0.05
CA GLU A 226 -23.37 -18.40 0.88
C GLU A 226 -23.11 -19.89 0.70
N LYS A 227 -22.89 -20.34 -0.53
CA LYS A 227 -22.58 -21.75 -0.86
C LYS A 227 -21.31 -22.31 -0.21
N TYR A 228 -20.45 -21.45 0.33
CA TYR A 228 -19.22 -21.87 1.02
C TYR A 228 -19.31 -21.75 2.55
N LYS A 229 -20.47 -21.35 3.09
CA LYS A 229 -20.67 -21.15 4.53
C LYS A 229 -20.40 -22.41 5.35
N ASP A 230 -20.85 -23.54 4.84
CA ASP A 230 -20.71 -24.82 5.53
C ASP A 230 -19.53 -25.66 4.95
N TYR A 231 -18.53 -25.00 4.38
CA TYR A 231 -17.35 -25.71 3.90
C TYR A 231 -16.60 -26.32 5.08
N PRO A 232 -16.35 -27.66 5.10
CA PRO A 232 -15.85 -28.34 6.30
C PRO A 232 -14.35 -28.10 6.57
N GLY A 233 -13.63 -27.68 5.55
CA GLY A 233 -12.18 -27.53 5.56
C GLY A 233 -11.70 -26.10 5.87
N ILE A 234 -10.49 -25.79 5.42
CA ILE A 234 -9.88 -24.47 5.48
C ILE A 234 -10.24 -23.69 4.21
N ILE A 235 -10.61 -22.43 4.36
CA ILE A 235 -10.77 -21.49 3.25
C ILE A 235 -9.62 -20.50 3.24
N CYS A 236 -8.86 -20.50 2.14
CA CYS A 236 -7.78 -19.55 1.87
C CYS A 236 -8.27 -18.50 0.89
N CYS A 237 -8.02 -17.23 1.17
CA CYS A 237 -8.35 -16.17 0.22
C CYS A 237 -7.12 -15.36 -0.23
N PHE A 238 -7.20 -14.87 -1.45
CA PHE A 238 -6.29 -13.90 -2.03
C PHE A 238 -7.09 -12.77 -2.68
N PHE A 239 -6.71 -11.53 -2.42
CA PHE A 239 -7.28 -10.36 -3.10
C PHE A 239 -6.19 -9.63 -3.85
N GLY A 240 -6.27 -9.54 -5.19
CA GLY A 240 -5.20 -8.87 -5.86
C GLY A 240 -5.21 -8.79 -7.37
N GLN A 241 -4.07 -8.34 -7.88
CA GLN A 241 -3.84 -8.28 -9.30
C GLN A 241 -3.22 -9.60 -9.77
N PHE A 242 -3.78 -10.19 -10.82
CA PHE A 242 -3.21 -11.34 -11.51
C PHE A 242 -2.11 -10.86 -12.47
N GLY A 243 -0.93 -10.65 -11.90
CA GLY A 243 0.25 -10.13 -12.61
C GLY A 243 1.51 -10.90 -12.26
N GLN A 244 2.61 -10.59 -12.94
CA GLN A 244 3.89 -11.31 -12.89
C GLN A 244 4.57 -11.35 -11.50
N LEU A 245 4.18 -10.46 -10.58
CA LEU A 245 4.77 -10.35 -9.25
C LEU A 245 4.18 -11.33 -8.22
N VAL A 246 3.04 -11.96 -8.55
CA VAL A 246 2.40 -12.97 -7.70
C VAL A 246 2.75 -14.36 -8.19
N ASP A 247 3.04 -15.25 -7.28
CA ASP A 247 3.39 -16.65 -7.56
C ASP A 247 2.15 -17.55 -7.52
N PHE A 248 1.30 -17.39 -8.55
CA PHE A 248 0.11 -18.24 -8.69
C PHE A 248 0.46 -19.69 -8.99
N ASP A 249 1.62 -19.97 -9.62
CA ASP A 249 2.05 -21.33 -9.90
C ASP A 249 2.17 -22.13 -8.60
N THR A 250 2.84 -21.58 -7.59
CA THR A 250 2.93 -22.21 -6.26
C THR A 250 1.58 -22.41 -5.61
N LEU A 251 0.64 -21.44 -5.75
CA LEU A 251 -0.72 -21.61 -5.18
C LEU A 251 -1.52 -22.70 -5.86
N ILE A 252 -1.48 -22.77 -7.20
CA ILE A 252 -2.19 -23.78 -7.98
C ILE A 252 -1.60 -25.18 -7.76
N GLU A 253 -0.26 -25.30 -7.66
CA GLU A 253 0.39 -26.56 -7.32
C GLU A 253 0.04 -27.04 -5.91
N ALA A 254 0.01 -26.12 -4.92
CA ALA A 254 -0.42 -26.46 -3.57
C ALA A 254 -1.89 -26.91 -3.53
N ALA A 255 -2.77 -26.26 -4.30
CA ALA A 255 -4.16 -26.66 -4.41
C ALA A 255 -4.30 -28.08 -5.03
N ALA A 256 -3.48 -28.39 -6.05
CA ALA A 256 -3.43 -29.71 -6.64
C ALA A 256 -2.98 -30.78 -5.62
N LEU A 257 -1.93 -30.49 -4.82
CA LEU A 257 -1.49 -31.36 -3.73
C LEU A 257 -2.59 -31.58 -2.67
N CYS A 258 -3.32 -30.52 -2.32
CA CYS A 258 -4.45 -30.62 -1.40
C CYS A 258 -5.53 -31.57 -1.95
N GLN A 259 -5.90 -31.42 -3.22
CA GLN A 259 -6.91 -32.28 -3.86
C GLN A 259 -6.43 -33.71 -3.98
N GLU A 260 -5.21 -33.95 -4.44
CA GLU A 260 -4.60 -35.28 -4.61
C GLU A 260 -4.53 -36.04 -3.27
N ARG A 261 -4.18 -35.33 -2.18
CA ARG A 261 -4.01 -35.90 -0.84
C ARG A 261 -5.25 -35.78 0.04
N ALA A 262 -6.41 -35.47 -0.55
CA ALA A 262 -7.70 -35.33 0.12
C ALA A 262 -7.68 -34.41 1.35
N ALA A 263 -6.91 -33.31 1.29
CA ALA A 263 -6.96 -32.26 2.28
C ALA A 263 -8.09 -31.27 1.91
N GLU A 264 -9.01 -31.05 2.83
CA GLU A 264 -10.16 -30.17 2.65
C GLU A 264 -9.72 -28.70 2.72
N VAL A 265 -9.22 -28.16 1.61
CA VAL A 265 -8.78 -26.75 1.48
C VAL A 265 -9.37 -26.15 0.23
N LEU A 266 -10.04 -25.01 0.37
CA LEU A 266 -10.61 -24.24 -0.72
C LEU A 266 -9.78 -22.96 -0.93
N PHE A 267 -9.45 -22.66 -2.18
CA PHE A 267 -8.71 -21.45 -2.56
C PHE A 267 -9.64 -20.48 -3.30
N LEU A 268 -9.93 -19.33 -2.67
CA LEU A 268 -10.70 -18.23 -3.27
C LEU A 268 -9.72 -17.15 -3.76
N LEU A 269 -9.30 -17.23 -5.03
CA LEU A 269 -8.29 -16.33 -5.60
C LEU A 269 -8.99 -15.23 -6.40
N CYS A 270 -9.17 -14.06 -5.76
CA CYS A 270 -9.99 -12.97 -6.27
C CYS A 270 -9.13 -11.86 -6.86
N GLY A 271 -9.55 -11.33 -8.02
CA GLY A 271 -8.87 -10.21 -8.64
C GLY A 271 -9.02 -10.13 -10.14
N LYS A 272 -8.23 -9.25 -10.75
CA LYS A 272 -8.14 -9.05 -12.20
C LYS A 272 -6.69 -8.86 -12.63
N GLY A 273 -6.39 -9.08 -13.89
CA GLY A 273 -5.05 -8.88 -14.43
C GLY A 273 -4.80 -9.72 -15.67
N GLU A 274 -3.64 -9.51 -16.28
CA GLU A 274 -3.26 -10.14 -17.55
C GLU A 274 -3.13 -11.67 -17.48
N LEU A 275 -2.92 -12.24 -16.28
CA LEU A 275 -2.74 -13.68 -16.08
C LEU A 275 -4.03 -14.39 -15.62
N LEU A 276 -5.14 -13.69 -15.40
CA LEU A 276 -6.36 -14.32 -14.87
C LEU A 276 -6.89 -15.42 -15.80
N GLU A 277 -7.07 -15.13 -17.07
CA GLU A 277 -7.58 -16.09 -18.06
C GLU A 277 -6.66 -17.32 -18.19
N HIS A 278 -5.35 -17.09 -18.16
CA HIS A 278 -4.36 -18.16 -18.16
C HIS A 278 -4.56 -19.12 -16.98
N TYR A 279 -4.67 -18.61 -15.76
CA TYR A 279 -4.86 -19.47 -14.57
C TYR A 279 -6.25 -20.09 -14.50
N GLN A 280 -7.29 -19.46 -15.03
CA GLN A 280 -8.60 -20.09 -15.20
C GLN A 280 -8.51 -21.33 -16.11
N GLN A 281 -7.74 -21.24 -17.20
CA GLN A 281 -7.50 -22.40 -18.08
C GLN A 281 -6.65 -23.47 -17.38
N VAL A 282 -5.57 -23.12 -16.67
CA VAL A 282 -4.72 -24.06 -15.92
C VAL A 282 -5.53 -24.83 -14.88
N VAL A 283 -6.40 -24.16 -14.12
CA VAL A 283 -7.29 -24.81 -13.13
C VAL A 283 -8.21 -25.82 -13.79
N LYS A 284 -8.80 -25.44 -14.94
CA LYS A 284 -9.68 -26.34 -15.73
C LYS A 284 -8.91 -27.54 -16.26
N ASP A 285 -7.75 -27.36 -16.86
CA ASP A 285 -6.93 -28.40 -17.46
C ASP A 285 -6.43 -29.42 -16.42
N LYS A 286 -6.13 -28.94 -15.20
CA LYS A 286 -5.75 -29.79 -14.06
C LYS A 286 -6.97 -30.44 -13.35
N GLY A 287 -8.20 -30.10 -13.72
CA GLY A 287 -9.41 -30.64 -13.08
C GLY A 287 -9.52 -30.25 -11.59
N LEU A 288 -9.03 -29.08 -11.19
CA LEU A 288 -9.08 -28.65 -9.79
C LEU A 288 -10.49 -28.15 -9.42
N THR A 289 -11.08 -28.79 -8.43
CA THR A 289 -12.41 -28.44 -7.89
C THR A 289 -12.34 -27.55 -6.65
N ASN A 290 -11.15 -27.44 -6.07
CA ASN A 290 -10.88 -26.69 -4.85
C ASN A 290 -10.25 -25.32 -5.09
N VAL A 291 -10.31 -24.79 -6.33
CA VAL A 291 -9.85 -23.44 -6.70
C VAL A 291 -10.97 -22.68 -7.38
N VAL A 292 -11.25 -21.48 -6.87
CA VAL A 292 -12.26 -20.57 -7.42
C VAL A 292 -11.59 -19.26 -7.84
N LEU A 293 -11.77 -18.90 -9.11
CA LEU A 293 -11.22 -17.70 -9.75
C LEU A 293 -12.37 -16.79 -10.21
N PRO A 294 -13.03 -16.05 -9.29
CA PRO A 294 -14.29 -15.34 -9.57
C PRO A 294 -14.07 -14.03 -10.36
N GLY A 295 -12.82 -13.65 -10.58
CA GLY A 295 -12.49 -12.34 -11.11
C GLY A 295 -12.48 -11.25 -10.04
N TRP A 296 -12.81 -10.03 -10.44
CA TRP A 296 -12.83 -8.87 -9.54
C TRP A 296 -13.99 -8.98 -8.53
N VAL A 297 -13.71 -8.55 -7.30
CA VAL A 297 -14.65 -8.53 -6.17
C VAL A 297 -14.74 -7.11 -5.60
N ASN A 298 -15.92 -6.71 -5.14
CA ASN A 298 -16.14 -5.42 -4.50
C ASN A 298 -15.89 -5.48 -2.98
N GLN A 299 -16.14 -4.37 -2.27
CA GLN A 299 -15.88 -4.30 -0.84
C GLN A 299 -16.79 -5.21 0.00
N THR A 300 -18.05 -5.38 -0.40
CA THR A 300 -18.99 -6.31 0.25
C THR A 300 -18.52 -7.75 0.05
N ASP A 301 -18.15 -8.13 -1.18
CA ASP A 301 -17.57 -9.44 -1.44
C ASP A 301 -16.31 -9.72 -0.58
N ILE A 302 -15.43 -8.71 -0.41
CA ILE A 302 -14.23 -8.85 0.42
C ILE A 302 -14.60 -9.12 1.89
N ALA A 303 -15.61 -8.45 2.42
CA ALA A 303 -16.10 -8.69 3.77
C ALA A 303 -16.69 -10.10 3.91
N ASP A 304 -17.52 -10.52 2.97
CA ASP A 304 -18.11 -11.86 2.96
C ASP A 304 -17.06 -12.97 2.85
N ILE A 305 -16.12 -12.83 1.91
CA ILE A 305 -15.01 -13.78 1.77
C ILE A 305 -14.13 -13.78 3.04
N GLY A 306 -13.88 -12.62 3.63
CA GLY A 306 -13.14 -12.51 4.89
C GLY A 306 -13.84 -13.23 6.04
N TYR A 307 -15.16 -13.12 6.13
CA TYR A 307 -15.97 -13.85 7.11
C TYR A 307 -15.85 -15.39 6.95
N LEU A 308 -15.87 -15.87 5.70
CA LEU A 308 -15.78 -17.30 5.39
C LEU A 308 -14.35 -17.86 5.52
N SER A 309 -13.33 -17.01 5.38
CA SER A 309 -11.94 -17.45 5.25
C SER A 309 -11.25 -17.64 6.59
N ASP A 310 -10.26 -18.49 6.58
CA ASP A 310 -9.34 -18.73 7.69
C ASP A 310 -7.98 -18.10 7.45
N ILE A 311 -7.58 -18.03 6.17
CA ILE A 311 -6.20 -17.72 5.77
C ILE A 311 -6.17 -16.67 4.68
N GLY A 312 -5.34 -15.65 4.89
CA GLY A 312 -4.95 -14.68 3.88
C GLY A 312 -3.62 -15.06 3.21
N LEU A 313 -3.61 -15.18 1.88
CA LEU A 313 -2.44 -15.62 1.11
C LEU A 313 -1.60 -14.41 0.66
N MET A 314 -0.30 -14.41 1.00
CA MET A 314 0.71 -13.44 0.57
C MET A 314 1.72 -14.14 -0.34
N ALA A 315 1.30 -14.52 -1.55
CA ALA A 315 2.07 -15.28 -2.52
C ALA A 315 2.82 -14.35 -3.49
N TYR A 316 3.81 -13.62 -3.00
CA TYR A 316 4.65 -12.78 -3.86
C TYR A 316 5.94 -13.50 -4.22
N LYS A 317 6.35 -13.42 -5.48
CA LYS A 317 7.66 -13.92 -5.92
C LYS A 317 8.78 -13.22 -5.15
N LYS A 318 9.85 -13.96 -4.86
CA LYS A 318 11.01 -13.42 -4.15
C LYS A 318 11.55 -12.18 -4.85
N ASN A 319 11.55 -11.06 -4.14
CA ASN A 319 11.98 -9.78 -4.65
C ASN A 319 12.38 -8.88 -3.47
N GLU A 320 13.55 -8.22 -3.56
CA GLU A 320 14.07 -7.32 -2.53
C GLU A 320 13.06 -6.26 -2.08
N ASN A 321 12.25 -5.74 -3.01
CA ASN A 321 11.21 -4.78 -2.68
C ASN A 321 10.11 -5.39 -1.78
N PHE A 322 9.71 -6.64 -2.00
CA PHE A 322 8.72 -7.31 -1.16
C PHE A 322 9.27 -7.69 0.22
N ASP A 323 10.59 -7.91 0.32
CA ASP A 323 11.24 -8.15 1.62
C ASP A 323 11.27 -6.88 2.48
N MET A 324 11.23 -5.69 1.85
CA MET A 324 11.31 -4.39 2.54
C MET A 324 9.94 -3.76 2.85
N GLN A 325 8.86 -4.21 2.21
CA GLN A 325 7.53 -3.57 2.31
C GLN A 325 6.49 -4.40 3.03
N MET A 326 5.45 -3.71 3.48
CA MET A 326 4.18 -4.32 3.88
C MET A 326 3.07 -3.80 2.95
N PRO A 327 2.60 -4.61 1.99
CA PRO A 327 1.55 -4.19 1.06
C PRO A 327 0.21 -4.05 1.78
N ASN A 328 -0.69 -3.23 1.23
CA ASN A 328 -2.04 -3.04 1.78
C ASN A 328 -2.79 -4.35 2.08
N LYS A 329 -2.56 -5.40 1.28
CA LYS A 329 -3.18 -6.72 1.47
C LYS A 329 -2.78 -7.41 2.76
N PHE A 330 -1.57 -7.14 3.26
CA PHE A 330 -1.14 -7.64 4.54
C PHE A 330 -2.00 -7.06 5.66
N SER A 331 -2.12 -5.71 5.71
CA SER A 331 -2.98 -5.04 6.68
C SER A 331 -4.47 -5.39 6.49
N GLU A 332 -4.91 -5.62 5.25
CA GLU A 332 -6.27 -6.08 4.91
C GLU A 332 -6.55 -7.48 5.49
N SER A 333 -5.64 -8.44 5.30
CA SER A 333 -5.79 -9.79 5.87
C SER A 333 -5.82 -9.77 7.40
N LEU A 334 -4.96 -8.96 8.04
CA LEU A 334 -4.99 -8.77 9.48
C LEU A 334 -6.32 -8.14 9.95
N SER A 335 -6.88 -7.17 9.21
CA SER A 335 -8.16 -6.51 9.55
C SER A 335 -9.34 -7.48 9.53
N LEU A 336 -9.27 -8.47 8.65
CA LEU A 336 -10.26 -9.55 8.53
C LEU A 336 -10.05 -10.68 9.56
N GLY A 337 -9.02 -10.58 10.41
CA GLY A 337 -8.69 -11.60 11.40
C GLY A 337 -8.22 -12.92 10.78
N LEU A 338 -7.55 -12.88 9.62
CA LEU A 338 -7.08 -14.08 8.91
C LEU A 338 -5.67 -14.45 9.38
N ALA A 339 -5.39 -15.73 9.56
CA ALA A 339 -4.01 -16.21 9.68
C ALA A 339 -3.29 -15.98 8.35
N VAL A 340 -2.01 -15.57 8.38
CA VAL A 340 -1.27 -15.20 7.17
C VAL A 340 -0.40 -16.36 6.69
N MET A 341 -0.58 -16.79 5.44
CA MET A 341 0.39 -17.65 4.74
C MET A 341 1.28 -16.78 3.88
N LEU A 342 2.57 -16.75 4.20
CA LEU A 342 3.53 -15.80 3.66
C LEU A 342 4.64 -16.52 2.88
N GLN A 343 4.85 -16.14 1.61
CA GLN A 343 5.96 -16.60 0.78
C GLN A 343 7.18 -15.66 0.85
N PRO A 344 7.05 -14.31 0.81
CA PRO A 344 8.18 -13.42 1.00
C PRO A 344 8.85 -13.56 2.38
N THR A 345 10.11 -13.16 2.41
CA THR A 345 10.89 -13.00 3.65
C THR A 345 10.85 -11.53 4.15
N GLY A 346 11.78 -11.13 5.00
CA GLY A 346 11.93 -9.73 5.43
C GLY A 346 10.86 -9.27 6.42
N VAL A 347 10.43 -8.01 6.31
CA VAL A 347 9.62 -7.32 7.35
C VAL A 347 8.32 -8.04 7.67
N MET A 348 7.63 -8.59 6.66
CA MET A 348 6.38 -9.31 6.92
C MET A 348 6.63 -10.60 7.71
N LEU A 349 7.70 -11.33 7.39
CA LEU A 349 8.08 -12.54 8.12
C LEU A 349 8.41 -12.24 9.58
N ASP A 350 9.18 -11.18 9.83
CA ASP A 350 9.51 -10.74 11.20
C ASP A 350 8.24 -10.43 11.99
N VAL A 351 7.28 -9.74 11.36
CA VAL A 351 6.01 -9.36 11.99
C VAL A 351 5.15 -10.57 12.29
N ILE A 352 4.93 -11.49 11.34
CA ILE A 352 4.08 -12.67 11.59
C ILE A 352 4.70 -13.63 12.60
N THR A 353 6.02 -13.76 12.59
CA THR A 353 6.75 -14.62 13.52
C THR A 353 6.68 -14.06 14.95
N LYS A 354 6.98 -12.77 15.14
CA LYS A 354 6.93 -12.11 16.43
C LYS A 354 5.54 -12.13 17.07
N ASN A 355 4.49 -12.07 16.25
CA ASN A 355 3.10 -12.01 16.72
C ASN A 355 2.38 -13.35 16.63
N GLU A 356 3.04 -14.42 16.21
CA GLU A 356 2.45 -15.77 16.04
C GLU A 356 1.13 -15.74 15.26
N CYS A 357 1.07 -14.98 14.16
CA CYS A 357 -0.15 -14.76 13.39
C CYS A 357 -0.11 -15.31 11.96
N GLY A 358 0.92 -16.12 11.64
CA GLY A 358 1.05 -16.71 10.31
C GLY A 358 2.18 -17.73 10.22
N ILE A 359 2.28 -18.35 9.03
CA ILE A 359 3.32 -19.33 8.71
C ILE A 359 3.98 -18.95 7.39
N HIS A 360 5.31 -19.05 7.34
CA HIS A 360 6.09 -18.88 6.11
C HIS A 360 6.16 -20.21 5.35
N TYR A 361 6.09 -20.12 4.02
CA TYR A 361 6.30 -21.25 3.12
C TYR A 361 7.22 -20.84 1.94
N GLU A 362 7.96 -21.79 1.39
CA GLU A 362 8.91 -21.53 0.29
C GLU A 362 8.40 -22.01 -1.07
N ASN A 363 7.53 -23.04 -1.07
CA ASN A 363 7.06 -23.70 -2.27
C ASN A 363 5.69 -24.38 -2.03
N ALA A 364 5.14 -25.01 -3.05
CA ALA A 364 3.84 -25.66 -3.00
C ALA A 364 3.72 -26.77 -1.93
N GLU A 365 4.75 -27.60 -1.77
CA GLU A 365 4.77 -28.64 -0.76
C GLU A 365 4.83 -28.04 0.65
N GLY A 366 5.60 -26.95 0.85
CA GLY A 366 5.64 -26.20 2.11
C GLY A 366 4.29 -25.58 2.46
N LEU A 367 3.60 -24.99 1.48
CA LEU A 367 2.25 -24.43 1.67
C LEU A 367 1.26 -25.55 2.01
N TYR A 368 1.26 -26.67 1.27
CA TYR A 368 0.42 -27.83 1.58
C TYR A 368 0.62 -28.33 3.03
N ARG A 369 1.88 -28.51 3.46
CA ARG A 369 2.17 -28.98 4.83
C ARG A 369 1.68 -28.00 5.89
N ALA A 370 1.86 -26.70 5.68
CA ALA A 370 1.37 -25.67 6.57
C ALA A 370 -0.17 -25.69 6.68
N LEU A 371 -0.87 -25.79 5.55
CA LEU A 371 -2.34 -25.91 5.51
C LEU A 371 -2.84 -27.18 6.19
N LYS A 372 -2.18 -28.32 5.93
CA LYS A 372 -2.52 -29.59 6.58
C LYS A 372 -2.32 -29.51 8.09
N SER A 373 -1.22 -28.93 8.57
CA SER A 373 -0.97 -28.77 10.02
C SER A 373 -2.04 -27.93 10.71
N LEU A 374 -2.54 -26.86 10.05
CA LEU A 374 -3.63 -26.03 10.58
C LEU A 374 -5.01 -26.71 10.45
N SER A 375 -5.19 -27.59 9.46
CA SER A 375 -6.39 -28.43 9.37
C SER A 375 -6.45 -29.41 10.54
N ASP A 376 -5.31 -29.97 10.95
CA ASP A 376 -5.20 -30.93 12.06
C ASP A 376 -5.21 -30.24 13.44
N ASP A 377 -4.75 -28.99 13.54
CA ASP A 377 -4.77 -28.18 14.76
C ASP A 377 -5.60 -26.89 14.61
N ARG A 378 -6.92 -27.04 14.68
CA ARG A 378 -7.86 -25.92 14.62
C ARG A 378 -7.71 -24.93 15.79
N LYS A 379 -7.14 -25.33 16.91
CA LYS A 379 -6.87 -24.44 18.04
C LYS A 379 -5.71 -23.50 17.71
N LEU A 380 -4.66 -24.02 17.07
CA LEU A 380 -3.56 -23.21 16.56
C LEU A 380 -4.05 -22.19 15.55
N LEU A 381 -4.87 -22.62 14.58
CA LEU A 381 -5.46 -21.71 13.57
C LEU A 381 -6.29 -20.60 14.23
N ALA A 382 -7.17 -20.94 15.17
CA ALA A 382 -7.99 -19.95 15.88
C ALA A 382 -7.13 -18.96 16.68
N ARG A 383 -6.02 -19.41 17.30
CA ARG A 383 -5.07 -18.55 17.99
C ARG A 383 -4.39 -17.60 17.01
N MET A 384 -3.92 -18.08 15.85
CA MET A 384 -3.30 -17.24 14.83
C MET A 384 -4.26 -16.18 14.28
N LYS A 385 -5.52 -16.56 14.03
CA LYS A 385 -6.59 -15.63 13.58
C LYS A 385 -6.81 -14.53 14.61
N LYS A 386 -6.90 -14.88 15.90
CA LYS A 386 -7.03 -13.91 16.99
C LYS A 386 -5.82 -12.98 17.06
N ASN A 387 -4.61 -13.54 17.01
CA ASN A 387 -3.37 -12.77 17.03
C ASN A 387 -3.26 -11.79 15.86
N SER A 388 -3.74 -12.18 14.65
CA SER A 388 -3.83 -11.29 13.50
C SER A 388 -4.72 -10.09 13.78
N ARG A 389 -5.91 -10.31 14.35
CA ARG A 389 -6.84 -9.23 14.68
C ARG A 389 -6.29 -8.32 15.78
N ASP A 390 -5.76 -8.88 16.85
CA ASP A 390 -5.13 -8.13 17.94
C ASP A 390 -3.95 -7.27 17.43
N LEU A 391 -3.15 -7.81 16.52
CA LEU A 391 -2.05 -7.09 15.87
C LEU A 391 -2.57 -5.94 15.00
N PHE A 392 -3.63 -6.18 14.20
CA PHE A 392 -4.25 -5.16 13.38
C PHE A 392 -4.72 -3.98 14.22
N GLU A 393 -5.49 -4.24 15.25
CA GLU A 393 -6.05 -3.20 16.13
C GLU A 393 -4.94 -2.37 16.78
N ARG A 394 -3.86 -3.01 17.21
CA ARG A 394 -2.75 -2.33 17.87
C ARG A 394 -1.88 -1.52 16.92
N GLU A 395 -1.52 -2.06 15.75
CA GLU A 395 -0.42 -1.53 14.93
C GLU A 395 -0.80 -1.16 13.49
N PHE A 396 -1.99 -1.54 13.00
CA PHE A 396 -2.36 -1.36 11.57
C PHE A 396 -3.69 -0.64 11.34
N ALA A 397 -4.51 -0.45 12.35
CA ALA A 397 -5.77 0.28 12.21
C ALA A 397 -5.51 1.77 11.96
N VAL A 398 -6.19 2.35 10.96
CA VAL A 398 -6.11 3.77 10.59
C VAL A 398 -6.33 4.69 11.80
N GLY A 399 -7.34 4.39 12.62
CA GLY A 399 -7.68 5.19 13.81
C GLY A 399 -6.56 5.25 14.85
N ASN A 400 -5.60 4.33 14.83
CA ASN A 400 -4.43 4.34 15.71
C ASN A 400 -3.22 4.94 14.98
N VAL A 401 -2.80 4.33 13.86
CA VAL A 401 -1.55 4.68 13.19
C VAL A 401 -1.59 6.09 12.58
N TYR A 402 -2.66 6.43 11.85
CA TYR A 402 -2.71 7.73 11.18
C TYR A 402 -3.14 8.85 12.12
N LYS A 403 -3.85 8.54 13.20
CA LYS A 403 -4.06 9.49 14.28
C LYS A 403 -2.73 9.83 14.99
N GLU A 404 -1.88 8.82 15.25
CA GLU A 404 -0.55 9.05 15.82
C GLU A 404 0.35 9.80 14.82
N PHE A 405 0.31 9.44 13.55
CA PHE A 405 1.04 10.16 12.50
C PHE A 405 0.57 11.63 12.41
N GLY A 406 -0.73 11.88 12.46
CA GLY A 406 -1.28 13.24 12.52
C GLY A 406 -0.77 14.03 13.74
N ARG A 407 -0.80 13.45 14.92
CA ARG A 407 -0.26 14.07 16.15
C ARG A 407 1.24 14.37 16.03
N TYR A 408 2.01 13.44 15.46
CA TYR A 408 3.42 13.63 15.19
C TYR A 408 3.67 14.81 14.22
N ILE A 409 2.89 14.94 13.15
CA ILE A 409 2.96 16.06 12.20
C ILE A 409 2.70 17.39 12.93
N LEU A 410 1.64 17.46 13.73
CA LEU A 410 1.26 18.67 14.45
C LEU A 410 2.31 19.08 15.50
N LYS A 411 2.83 18.10 16.24
CA LYS A 411 3.91 18.33 17.20
C LYS A 411 5.16 18.90 16.51
N MET A 412 5.55 18.37 15.35
CA MET A 412 6.68 18.89 14.59
C MET A 412 6.43 20.32 14.09
N ALA A 413 5.20 20.62 13.64
CA ALA A 413 4.84 21.98 13.24
C ALA A 413 4.95 22.98 14.38
N GLU A 414 4.64 22.59 15.62
CA GLU A 414 4.78 23.42 16.82
C GLU A 414 6.24 23.61 17.24
N GLU A 415 7.04 22.53 17.29
CA GLU A 415 8.46 22.57 17.68
C GLU A 415 9.31 23.46 16.75
N MET A 416 8.92 23.61 15.49
CA MET A 416 9.67 24.42 14.52
C MET A 416 9.23 25.90 14.49
N LYS A 417 8.18 26.27 15.23
CA LYS A 417 7.77 27.69 15.43
C LYS A 417 8.50 28.38 16.61
N GLN A 418 9.08 27.55 17.48
CA GLN A 418 9.91 28.00 18.63
C GLN A 418 11.35 28.16 18.20
#